data_aa978bd8e1ffe0defb031c7ed2674c77
#
_entry.id   aa978bd8e1ffe0defb031c7ed2674c77
#
_cell.length_a   1.000
_cell.length_b   1.000
_cell.length_c   1.000
_cell.angle_alpha   90.00
_cell.angle_beta   90.00
_cell.angle_gamma   90.00
#
_symmetry.space_group_name_H-M   'P 1'
#
loop_
_entity.id
_entity.type
_entity.pdbx_description
1 polymer ?
#
loop_
_entity_poly.entity_id
_entity_poly.type
_entity_poly.pdbx_seq_one_letter_code
_entity_poly.pdbx_strand_id
1 'polypeptide(L)'
;MDITERERTERMRKEFSANVSHELKTPLTSISGFAELMENHLVAPEDVPEFAAKIHRESERLLTLVNDIIKVSQLDDKEVYYGKENIDLLSFAKEVCDRLEPMAQSRNVTVELSGDAVLYLASRQLMNDLFYNLIENGIKYNKPNGKLWVTVSEKKGHPCISVKDTGIGVPMKYQSRIFERFFRVDKSHSKQTGGTGLGLSIVKHVVEYYGGYIEIHSKMEEGTEIVVHL
;
A
#
# COMPACT_ATOMS: atom_id res chain seq x y z
N MET A 1 12.29 10.37 -29.38
CA MET A 1 12.17 10.34 -27.91
C MET A 1 12.44 11.75 -27.42
N ASP A 2 11.43 12.39 -26.88
CA ASP A 2 11.47 13.82 -26.54
C ASP A 2 12.45 14.08 -25.39
N ILE A 3 13.30 15.10 -25.50
CA ILE A 3 14.31 15.46 -24.48
C ILE A 3 13.62 15.68 -23.12
N THR A 4 12.43 16.25 -23.12
CA THR A 4 11.58 16.51 -21.95
C THR A 4 11.14 15.24 -21.21
N GLU A 5 10.83 14.15 -21.95
CA GLU A 5 10.41 12.87 -21.37
C GLU A 5 11.60 12.15 -20.71
N ARG A 6 12.78 12.24 -21.30
CA ARG A 6 14.02 11.68 -20.75
C ARG A 6 14.44 12.39 -19.47
N GLU A 7 14.41 13.72 -19.47
CA GLU A 7 14.72 14.52 -18.28
C GLU A 7 13.74 14.24 -17.13
N ARG A 8 12.45 14.09 -17.43
CA ARG A 8 11.42 13.73 -16.45
C ARG A 8 11.68 12.36 -15.83
N THR A 9 12.03 11.36 -16.65
CA THR A 9 12.34 10.00 -16.20
C THR A 9 13.59 9.98 -15.32
N GLU A 10 14.66 10.69 -15.72
CA GLU A 10 15.88 10.79 -14.91
C GLU A 10 15.64 11.50 -13.58
N ARG A 11 14.83 12.55 -13.58
CA ARG A 11 14.45 13.25 -12.34
C ARG A 11 13.67 12.35 -11.41
N MET A 12 12.66 11.63 -11.90
CA MET A 12 11.89 10.67 -11.10
C MET A 12 12.79 9.58 -10.51
N ARG A 13 13.76 9.07 -11.27
CA ARG A 13 14.72 8.07 -10.80
C ARG A 13 15.63 8.60 -9.70
N LYS A 14 16.10 9.84 -9.83
CA LYS A 14 16.93 10.50 -8.78
C LYS A 14 16.12 10.73 -7.50
N GLU A 15 14.89 11.24 -7.63
CA GLU A 15 13.99 11.47 -6.49
C GLU A 15 13.63 10.14 -5.79
N PHE A 16 13.38 9.06 -6.56
CA PHE A 16 13.15 7.72 -6.01
C PHE A 16 14.36 7.23 -5.20
N SER A 17 15.58 7.28 -5.76
CA SER A 17 16.79 6.84 -5.07
C SER A 17 17.06 7.65 -3.79
N ALA A 18 16.83 8.96 -3.81
CA ALA A 18 16.98 9.82 -2.65
C ALA A 18 15.95 9.47 -1.54
N ASN A 19 14.69 9.25 -1.93
CA ASN A 19 13.63 8.87 -1.01
C ASN A 19 13.87 7.47 -0.41
N VAL A 20 14.30 6.49 -1.21
CA VAL A 20 14.70 5.15 -0.73
C VAL A 20 15.77 5.28 0.35
N SER A 21 16.85 6.03 0.06
CA SER A 21 17.96 6.20 1.00
C SER A 21 17.50 6.83 2.32
N HIS A 22 16.61 7.82 2.25
CA HIS A 22 16.07 8.49 3.44
C HIS A 22 15.14 7.58 4.26
N GLU A 23 14.22 6.87 3.59
CA GLU A 23 13.25 6.00 4.25
C GLU A 23 13.89 4.73 4.84
N LEU A 24 15.02 4.26 4.29
CA LEU A 24 15.82 3.16 4.86
C LEU A 24 16.65 3.62 6.06
N LYS A 25 17.24 4.83 6.00
CA LYS A 25 18.11 5.34 7.05
C LYS A 25 17.38 5.55 8.38
N THR A 26 16.13 6.00 8.33
CA THR A 26 15.35 6.32 9.54
C THR A 26 15.15 5.11 10.46
N PRO A 27 14.55 3.96 10.01
CA PRO A 27 14.38 2.78 10.86
C PRO A 27 15.74 2.20 11.28
N LEU A 28 16.74 2.19 10.40
CA LEU A 28 18.07 1.67 10.70
C LEU A 28 18.74 2.46 11.83
N THR A 29 18.64 3.80 11.80
CA THR A 29 19.15 4.65 12.88
C THR A 29 18.44 4.41 14.19
N SER A 30 17.09 4.17 14.17
CA SER A 30 16.33 3.85 15.38
C SER A 30 16.73 2.50 15.95
N ILE A 31 16.88 1.46 15.11
CA ILE A 31 17.34 0.12 15.52
C ILE A 31 18.72 0.22 16.17
N SER A 32 19.67 0.88 15.49
CA SER A 32 21.04 1.07 15.99
C SER A 32 21.04 1.82 17.34
N GLY A 33 20.28 2.91 17.45
CA GLY A 33 20.23 3.70 18.69
C GLY A 33 19.62 2.93 19.85
N PHE A 34 18.53 2.16 19.64
CA PHE A 34 17.98 1.32 20.70
C PHE A 34 18.93 0.20 21.12
N ALA A 35 19.63 -0.44 20.16
CA ALA A 35 20.62 -1.46 20.44
C ALA A 35 21.80 -0.90 21.23
N GLU A 36 22.32 0.29 20.85
CA GLU A 36 23.43 0.96 21.55
C GLU A 36 23.07 1.34 22.99
N LEU A 37 21.84 1.82 23.23
CA LEU A 37 21.37 2.11 24.59
C LEU A 37 21.34 0.84 25.47
N MET A 38 20.92 -0.29 24.90
CA MET A 38 20.91 -1.58 25.62
C MET A 38 22.34 -2.10 25.86
N GLU A 39 23.23 -2.03 24.86
CA GLU A 39 24.62 -2.47 24.93
C GLU A 39 25.40 -1.71 26.01
N ASN A 40 25.18 -0.41 26.11
CA ASN A 40 25.85 0.44 27.11
C ASN A 40 25.15 0.43 28.49
N HIS A 41 24.21 -0.47 28.75
CA HIS A 41 23.47 -0.58 30.01
C HIS A 41 22.75 0.72 30.41
N LEU A 42 22.35 1.56 29.43
CA LEU A 42 21.61 2.81 29.66
C LEU A 42 20.09 2.59 29.74
N VAL A 43 19.63 1.34 29.61
CA VAL A 43 18.23 0.92 29.73
C VAL A 43 18.09 0.12 31.01
N ALA A 44 17.08 0.44 31.84
CA ALA A 44 16.79 -0.34 33.03
C ALA A 44 16.42 -1.78 32.65
N PRO A 45 16.79 -2.81 33.46
CA PRO A 45 16.53 -4.21 33.12
C PRO A 45 15.05 -4.51 32.81
N GLU A 46 14.13 -3.85 33.50
CA GLU A 46 12.68 -3.94 33.30
C GLU A 46 12.21 -3.38 31.95
N ASP A 47 12.95 -2.44 31.35
CA ASP A 47 12.59 -1.78 30.09
C ASP A 47 13.21 -2.51 28.87
N VAL A 48 14.15 -3.42 29.07
CA VAL A 48 14.81 -4.17 27.98
C VAL A 48 13.80 -4.85 27.04
N PRO A 49 12.73 -5.51 27.52
CA PRO A 49 11.72 -6.09 26.63
C PRO A 49 11.00 -5.06 25.74
N GLU A 50 10.76 -3.86 26.25
CA GLU A 50 10.12 -2.78 25.49
C GLU A 50 11.05 -2.28 24.36
N PHE A 51 12.35 -2.09 24.66
CA PHE A 51 13.35 -1.69 23.67
C PHE A 51 13.53 -2.77 22.59
N ALA A 52 13.59 -4.04 22.98
CA ALA A 52 13.63 -5.16 22.05
C ALA A 52 12.39 -5.18 21.13
N ALA A 53 11.19 -4.91 21.67
CA ALA A 53 9.97 -4.79 20.89
C ALA A 53 10.00 -3.59 19.92
N LYS A 54 10.65 -2.46 20.30
CA LYS A 54 10.86 -1.31 19.41
C LYS A 54 11.76 -1.69 18.24
N ILE A 55 12.89 -2.36 18.52
CA ILE A 55 13.83 -2.86 17.49
C ILE A 55 13.09 -3.80 16.53
N HIS A 56 12.32 -4.75 17.06
CA HIS A 56 11.58 -5.71 16.24
C HIS A 56 10.59 -5.00 15.30
N ARG A 57 9.79 -4.06 15.81
CA ARG A 57 8.84 -3.27 14.98
C ARG A 57 9.53 -2.48 13.87
N GLU A 58 10.67 -1.84 14.15
CA GLU A 58 11.39 -1.10 13.11
C GLU A 58 12.04 -2.03 12.09
N SER A 59 12.45 -3.25 12.49
CA SER A 59 12.96 -4.28 11.59
C SER A 59 11.87 -4.80 10.64
N GLU A 60 10.68 -5.10 11.13
CA GLU A 60 9.52 -5.51 10.30
C GLU A 60 9.12 -4.40 9.30
N ARG A 61 9.15 -3.15 9.77
CA ARG A 61 8.90 -2.00 8.89
C ARG A 61 9.94 -1.89 7.78
N LEU A 62 11.22 -2.11 8.12
CA LEU A 62 12.32 -2.08 7.15
C LEU A 62 12.18 -3.20 6.11
N LEU A 63 11.82 -4.42 6.53
CA LEU A 63 11.57 -5.54 5.63
C LEU A 63 10.41 -5.25 4.67
N THR A 64 9.31 -4.69 5.18
CA THR A 64 8.19 -4.28 4.34
C THR A 64 8.62 -3.24 3.29
N LEU A 65 9.39 -2.22 3.69
CA LEU A 65 9.88 -1.20 2.78
C LEU A 65 10.80 -1.78 1.71
N VAL A 66 11.73 -2.68 2.07
CA VAL A 66 12.62 -3.35 1.12
C VAL A 66 11.82 -4.17 0.09
N ASN A 67 10.83 -4.93 0.56
CA ASN A 67 9.97 -5.72 -0.33
C ASN A 67 9.16 -4.82 -1.29
N ASP A 68 8.63 -3.70 -0.81
CA ASP A 68 7.92 -2.73 -1.66
C ASP A 68 8.83 -2.10 -2.71
N ILE A 69 10.10 -1.78 -2.35
CA ILE A 69 11.09 -1.25 -3.29
C ILE A 69 11.39 -2.27 -4.39
N ILE A 70 11.58 -3.54 -4.01
CA ILE A 70 11.81 -4.64 -4.98
C ILE A 70 10.63 -4.76 -5.93
N LYS A 71 9.38 -4.75 -5.42
CA LYS A 71 8.17 -4.80 -6.23
C LYS A 71 8.08 -3.64 -7.23
N VAL A 72 8.30 -2.41 -6.75
CA VAL A 72 8.30 -1.22 -7.62
C VAL A 72 9.38 -1.34 -8.70
N SER A 73 10.58 -1.82 -8.35
CA SER A 73 11.67 -2.03 -9.32
C SER A 73 11.32 -3.08 -10.39
N GLN A 74 10.66 -4.18 -9.98
CA GLN A 74 10.20 -5.22 -10.91
C GLN A 74 9.08 -4.72 -11.83
N LEU A 75 8.15 -3.90 -11.31
CA LEU A 75 7.07 -3.32 -12.10
C LEU A 75 7.56 -2.26 -13.11
N ASP A 76 8.69 -1.59 -12.82
CA ASP A 76 9.33 -0.66 -13.76
C ASP A 76 10.07 -1.38 -14.90
N ASP A 77 10.44 -2.63 -14.70
CA ASP A 77 11.13 -3.46 -15.68
C ASP A 77 10.12 -4.09 -16.64
N LYS A 78 10.05 -3.54 -17.85
CA LYS A 78 9.15 -4.03 -18.91
C LYS A 78 9.49 -5.44 -19.42
N GLU A 79 10.67 -5.98 -19.07
CA GLU A 79 11.11 -7.32 -19.48
C GLU A 79 10.62 -8.40 -18.52
N VAL A 80 10.11 -8.03 -17.32
CA VAL A 80 9.57 -8.99 -16.37
C VAL A 80 8.26 -9.59 -16.91
N TYR A 81 8.28 -10.88 -17.17
CA TYR A 81 7.09 -11.62 -17.57
C TYR A 81 6.30 -12.10 -16.34
N TYR A 82 5.08 -11.63 -16.21
CA TYR A 82 4.13 -12.11 -15.21
C TYR A 82 3.23 -13.17 -15.84
N GLY A 83 3.38 -14.43 -15.42
CA GLY A 83 2.52 -15.53 -15.86
C GLY A 83 1.05 -15.20 -15.60
N LYS A 84 0.19 -15.41 -16.61
CA LYS A 84 -1.25 -15.12 -16.51
C LYS A 84 -2.04 -16.42 -16.40
N GLU A 85 -3.07 -16.41 -15.57
CA GLU A 85 -4.05 -17.48 -15.40
C GLU A 85 -5.46 -16.90 -15.29
N ASN A 86 -6.48 -17.73 -15.50
CA ASN A 86 -7.87 -17.30 -15.28
C ASN A 86 -8.15 -17.22 -13.78
N ILE A 87 -8.42 -16.05 -13.28
CA ILE A 87 -8.70 -15.76 -11.87
C ILE A 87 -10.14 -15.30 -11.75
N ASP A 88 -10.91 -15.92 -10.87
CA ASP A 88 -12.17 -15.36 -10.39
C ASP A 88 -11.85 -14.26 -9.36
N LEU A 89 -12.04 -13.00 -9.78
CA LEU A 89 -11.65 -11.82 -8.98
C LEU A 89 -12.44 -11.71 -7.68
N LEU A 90 -13.69 -12.16 -7.62
CA LEU A 90 -14.49 -12.14 -6.38
C LEU A 90 -13.95 -13.13 -5.36
N SER A 91 -13.71 -14.37 -5.78
CA SER A 91 -13.09 -15.40 -4.92
C SER A 91 -11.71 -14.98 -4.47
N PHE A 92 -10.93 -14.35 -5.35
CA PHE A 92 -9.61 -13.84 -5.03
C PHE A 92 -9.64 -12.68 -4.01
N ALA A 93 -10.58 -11.73 -4.19
CA ALA A 93 -10.82 -10.66 -3.22
C ALA A 93 -11.16 -11.23 -1.84
N LYS A 94 -11.96 -12.32 -1.79
CA LYS A 94 -12.30 -13.02 -0.54
C LYS A 94 -11.03 -13.56 0.15
N GLU A 95 -10.14 -14.24 -0.59
CA GLU A 95 -8.88 -14.75 -0.03
C GLU A 95 -8.04 -13.62 0.60
N VAL A 96 -8.01 -12.43 -0.02
CA VAL A 96 -7.28 -11.28 0.51
C VAL A 96 -7.97 -10.68 1.72
N CYS A 97 -9.30 -10.54 1.70
CA CYS A 97 -10.08 -10.08 2.85
C CYS A 97 -9.87 -11.00 4.07
N ASP A 98 -9.94 -12.32 3.86
CA ASP A 98 -9.76 -13.32 4.93
C ASP A 98 -8.35 -13.21 5.56
N ARG A 99 -7.30 -12.96 4.77
CA ARG A 99 -5.94 -12.72 5.26
C ARG A 99 -5.79 -11.42 6.05
N LEU A 100 -6.55 -10.39 5.71
CA LEU A 100 -6.49 -9.08 6.37
C LEU A 100 -7.50 -8.95 7.53
N GLU A 101 -8.33 -9.98 7.76
CA GLU A 101 -9.32 -10.01 8.84
C GLU A 101 -8.70 -9.75 10.23
N PRO A 102 -7.53 -10.34 10.63
CA PRO A 102 -6.92 -10.03 11.93
C PRO A 102 -6.54 -8.56 12.07
N MET A 103 -6.10 -7.91 10.97
CA MET A 103 -5.81 -6.48 10.97
C MET A 103 -7.08 -5.64 11.11
N ALA A 104 -8.16 -6.01 10.40
CA ALA A 104 -9.44 -5.34 10.49
C ALA A 104 -10.01 -5.42 11.92
N GLN A 105 -9.98 -6.60 12.53
CA GLN A 105 -10.43 -6.83 13.91
C GLN A 105 -9.61 -6.01 14.91
N SER A 106 -8.28 -5.97 14.78
CA SER A 106 -7.41 -5.19 15.69
C SER A 106 -7.69 -3.67 15.64
N ARG A 107 -8.33 -3.20 14.55
CA ARG A 107 -8.70 -1.79 14.34
C ARG A 107 -10.20 -1.54 14.48
N ASN A 108 -10.99 -2.56 14.83
CA ASN A 108 -12.45 -2.51 14.88
C ASN A 108 -13.06 -2.03 13.55
N VAL A 109 -12.58 -2.53 12.41
CA VAL A 109 -13.10 -2.23 11.08
C VAL A 109 -13.87 -3.44 10.57
N THR A 110 -15.11 -3.23 10.10
CA THR A 110 -15.91 -4.27 9.48
C THR A 110 -15.66 -4.28 7.97
N VAL A 111 -15.24 -5.43 7.42
CA VAL A 111 -15.03 -5.62 5.98
C VAL A 111 -16.22 -6.36 5.37
N GLU A 112 -16.82 -5.78 4.36
CA GLU A 112 -17.97 -6.35 3.63
C GLU A 112 -17.55 -6.57 2.16
N LEU A 113 -17.60 -7.82 1.68
CA LEU A 113 -17.33 -8.19 0.29
C LEU A 113 -18.65 -8.45 -0.46
N SER A 114 -18.77 -7.91 -1.66
CA SER A 114 -19.95 -8.10 -2.53
C SER A 114 -19.56 -8.06 -4.00
N GLY A 115 -20.48 -8.45 -4.85
CA GLY A 115 -20.35 -8.36 -6.31
C GLY A 115 -20.55 -9.67 -7.04
N ASP A 116 -20.05 -9.71 -8.27
CA ASP A 116 -20.23 -10.82 -9.19
C ASP A 116 -18.92 -11.61 -9.38
N ALA A 117 -19.05 -12.91 -9.71
CA ALA A 117 -17.93 -13.72 -10.15
C ALA A 117 -17.45 -13.22 -11.53
N VAL A 118 -16.28 -12.61 -11.56
CA VAL A 118 -15.67 -12.05 -12.78
C VAL A 118 -14.37 -12.81 -13.08
N LEU A 119 -14.37 -13.59 -14.16
CA LEU A 119 -13.17 -14.28 -14.63
C LEU A 119 -12.29 -13.32 -15.44
N TYR A 120 -11.03 -13.19 -15.02
CA TYR A 120 -10.07 -12.32 -15.68
C TYR A 120 -8.72 -13.02 -15.88
N LEU A 121 -8.15 -12.90 -17.10
CA LEU A 121 -6.84 -13.45 -17.42
C LEU A 121 -5.74 -12.53 -16.87
N ALA A 122 -5.25 -12.86 -15.68
CA ALA A 122 -4.32 -12.01 -14.94
C ALA A 122 -3.22 -12.79 -14.22
N SER A 123 -2.18 -12.07 -13.81
CA SER A 123 -1.18 -12.61 -12.90
C SER A 123 -1.70 -12.60 -11.47
N ARG A 124 -1.66 -13.77 -10.80
CA ARG A 124 -2.04 -13.90 -9.39
C ARG A 124 -1.22 -12.97 -8.48
N GLN A 125 0.07 -12.80 -8.79
CA GLN A 125 0.94 -11.89 -8.04
C GLN A 125 0.48 -10.44 -8.15
N LEU A 126 0.22 -9.95 -9.37
CA LEU A 126 -0.20 -8.56 -9.59
C LEU A 126 -1.59 -8.29 -9.01
N MET A 127 -2.53 -9.26 -9.12
CA MET A 127 -3.83 -9.14 -8.47
C MET A 127 -3.71 -9.12 -6.95
N ASN A 128 -2.79 -9.92 -6.38
CA ASN A 128 -2.51 -9.86 -4.95
C ASN A 128 -2.01 -8.47 -4.54
N ASP A 129 -1.08 -7.91 -5.26
CA ASP A 129 -0.54 -6.58 -4.96
C ASP A 129 -1.61 -5.48 -5.09
N LEU A 130 -2.51 -5.60 -6.07
CA LEU A 130 -3.64 -4.70 -6.25
C LEU A 130 -4.62 -4.76 -5.06
N PHE A 131 -5.21 -5.94 -4.82
CA PHE A 131 -6.22 -6.11 -3.79
C PHE A 131 -5.66 -5.87 -2.39
N TYR A 132 -4.47 -6.41 -2.09
CA TYR A 132 -3.85 -6.25 -0.78
C TYR A 132 -3.63 -4.78 -0.44
N ASN A 133 -3.02 -4.00 -1.34
CA ASN A 133 -2.74 -2.59 -1.06
C ASN A 133 -4.01 -1.73 -0.95
N LEU A 134 -5.05 -2.01 -1.75
CA LEU A 134 -6.31 -1.29 -1.65
C LEU A 134 -7.03 -1.60 -0.33
N ILE A 135 -7.16 -2.88 0.03
CA ILE A 135 -7.89 -3.33 1.22
C ILE A 135 -7.12 -2.94 2.48
N GLU A 136 -5.78 -3.16 2.52
CA GLU A 136 -4.94 -2.73 3.63
C GLU A 136 -5.07 -1.24 3.89
N ASN A 137 -5.00 -0.40 2.85
CA ASN A 137 -5.17 1.05 3.00
C ASN A 137 -6.56 1.41 3.56
N GLY A 138 -7.63 0.79 3.05
CA GLY A 138 -8.97 1.02 3.52
C GLY A 138 -9.20 0.62 4.99
N ILE A 139 -8.50 -0.40 5.48
CA ILE A 139 -8.48 -0.77 6.91
C ILE A 139 -7.62 0.22 7.71
N LYS A 140 -6.42 0.52 7.22
CA LYS A 140 -5.39 1.28 7.92
C LYS A 140 -5.76 2.72 8.19
N TYR A 141 -6.42 3.36 7.23
CA TYR A 141 -6.85 4.76 7.33
C TYR A 141 -8.32 4.91 7.69
N ASN A 142 -8.96 3.82 8.13
CA ASN A 142 -10.32 3.86 8.63
C ASN A 142 -10.41 4.48 10.03
N LYS A 143 -11.63 4.81 10.41
CA LYS A 143 -11.98 5.20 11.77
C LYS A 143 -12.28 3.97 12.63
N PRO A 144 -12.11 4.03 13.94
CA PRO A 144 -12.61 2.98 14.85
C PRO A 144 -14.11 2.72 14.61
N ASN A 145 -14.51 1.47 14.58
CA ASN A 145 -15.87 1.02 14.24
C ASN A 145 -16.33 1.42 12.83
N GLY A 146 -15.37 1.70 11.93
CA GLY A 146 -15.66 2.01 10.55
C GLY A 146 -15.96 0.77 9.70
N LYS A 147 -16.31 1.02 8.44
CA LYS A 147 -16.61 -0.02 7.45
C LYS A 147 -15.71 0.10 6.24
N LEU A 148 -15.45 -1.04 5.61
CA LEU A 148 -14.79 -1.17 4.34
C LEU A 148 -15.64 -2.06 3.43
N TRP A 149 -16.04 -1.54 2.29
CA TRP A 149 -16.74 -2.30 1.25
C TRP A 149 -15.76 -2.61 0.12
N VAL A 150 -15.68 -3.88 -0.22
CA VAL A 150 -14.94 -4.36 -1.40
C VAL A 150 -15.97 -4.91 -2.37
N THR A 151 -16.02 -4.34 -3.57
CA THR A 151 -17.01 -4.75 -4.58
C THR A 151 -16.29 -5.10 -5.88
N VAL A 152 -16.63 -6.30 -6.41
CA VAL A 152 -16.14 -6.74 -7.72
C VAL A 152 -17.35 -6.78 -8.67
N SER A 153 -17.22 -6.17 -9.83
CA SER A 153 -18.29 -6.14 -10.85
C SER A 153 -17.67 -6.11 -12.25
N GLU A 154 -18.50 -6.28 -13.25
CA GLU A 154 -18.12 -6.10 -14.65
C GLU A 154 -18.89 -4.91 -15.23
N LYS A 155 -18.20 -4.00 -15.91
CA LYS A 155 -18.79 -2.89 -16.63
C LYS A 155 -18.34 -2.89 -18.08
N LYS A 156 -19.30 -3.07 -19.01
CA LYS A 156 -19.02 -3.09 -20.46
C LYS A 156 -17.96 -4.11 -20.87
N GLY A 157 -17.93 -5.29 -20.21
CA GLY A 157 -16.97 -6.35 -20.49
C GLY A 157 -15.59 -6.16 -19.83
N HIS A 158 -15.45 -5.18 -18.94
CA HIS A 158 -14.21 -4.90 -18.21
C HIS A 158 -14.40 -5.07 -16.70
N PRO A 159 -13.46 -5.73 -16.01
CA PRO A 159 -13.52 -5.84 -14.57
C PRO A 159 -13.45 -4.47 -13.88
N CYS A 160 -14.27 -4.29 -12.88
CA CYS A 160 -14.33 -3.09 -12.06
C CYS A 160 -14.26 -3.48 -10.58
N ILE A 161 -13.27 -2.97 -9.87
CA ILE A 161 -13.03 -3.24 -8.46
C ILE A 161 -13.18 -1.92 -7.70
N SER A 162 -14.14 -1.85 -6.78
CA SER A 162 -14.31 -0.69 -5.89
C SER A 162 -13.92 -1.09 -4.47
N VAL A 163 -13.11 -0.25 -3.82
CA VAL A 163 -12.79 -0.34 -2.40
C VAL A 163 -13.15 0.99 -1.75
N LYS A 164 -14.16 0.95 -0.87
CA LYS A 164 -14.73 2.13 -0.21
C LYS A 164 -14.63 2.01 1.29
N ASP A 165 -14.07 3.01 1.95
CA ASP A 165 -13.94 3.10 3.40
C ASP A 165 -14.73 4.27 4.00
N THR A 166 -14.95 4.25 5.31
CA THR A 166 -15.52 5.35 6.09
C THR A 166 -14.46 6.12 6.87
N GLY A 167 -13.23 6.10 6.40
CA GLY A 167 -12.06 6.60 7.09
C GLY A 167 -11.91 8.11 7.11
N ILE A 168 -10.68 8.55 7.29
CA ILE A 168 -10.33 9.96 7.44
C ILE A 168 -10.49 10.77 6.15
N GLY A 169 -10.57 10.10 4.99
CA GLY A 169 -10.61 10.74 3.69
C GLY A 169 -9.27 11.37 3.28
N VAL A 170 -9.23 11.88 2.04
CA VAL A 170 -8.06 12.51 1.42
C VAL A 170 -8.41 13.93 0.99
N PRO A 171 -7.68 14.96 1.45
CA PRO A 171 -7.88 16.34 1.00
C PRO A 171 -7.79 16.45 -0.53
N MET A 172 -8.68 17.21 -1.15
CA MET A 172 -8.79 17.36 -2.61
C MET A 172 -7.45 17.68 -3.29
N LYS A 173 -6.65 18.56 -2.68
CA LYS A 173 -5.33 18.95 -3.19
C LYS A 173 -4.30 17.81 -3.26
N TYR A 174 -4.56 16.68 -2.59
CA TYR A 174 -3.65 15.53 -2.56
C TYR A 174 -4.17 14.30 -3.31
N GLN A 175 -5.45 14.29 -3.75
CA GLN A 175 -6.05 13.13 -4.39
C GLN A 175 -5.33 12.67 -5.66
N SER A 176 -4.79 13.59 -6.45
CA SER A 176 -3.96 13.25 -7.61
C SER A 176 -2.57 12.73 -7.23
N ARG A 177 -2.10 13.05 -6.03
CA ARG A 177 -0.74 12.77 -5.58
C ARG A 177 -0.59 11.50 -4.75
N ILE A 178 -1.68 10.95 -4.21
CA ILE A 178 -1.60 9.74 -3.35
C ILE A 178 -1.07 8.50 -4.09
N PHE A 179 -1.03 8.53 -5.41
CA PHE A 179 -0.46 7.49 -6.27
C PHE A 179 1.02 7.75 -6.64
N GLU A 180 1.62 8.87 -6.16
CA GLU A 180 3.05 9.14 -6.30
C GLU A 180 3.84 8.27 -5.30
N ARG A 181 5.04 7.82 -5.69
CA ARG A 181 5.91 7.02 -4.82
C ARG A 181 6.35 7.81 -3.60
N PHE A 182 6.31 7.19 -2.42
CA PHE A 182 6.64 7.79 -1.12
C PHE A 182 5.77 8.96 -0.71
N PHE A 183 4.69 9.25 -1.46
CA PHE A 183 3.79 10.33 -1.09
C PHE A 183 2.95 9.93 0.14
N ARG A 184 2.80 10.86 1.06
CA ARG A 184 2.01 10.72 2.29
C ARG A 184 1.40 12.07 2.62
N VAL A 185 0.10 12.09 2.93
CA VAL A 185 -0.63 13.33 3.28
C VAL A 185 -0.07 13.96 4.55
N ASP A 186 0.27 13.12 5.55
CA ASP A 186 0.88 13.56 6.81
C ASP A 186 2.03 12.62 7.20
N LYS A 187 3.26 13.16 7.25
CA LYS A 187 4.47 12.42 7.64
C LYS A 187 4.53 12.15 9.16
N SER A 188 3.83 12.91 9.99
CA SER A 188 3.86 12.77 11.45
C SER A 188 2.94 11.66 11.95
N HIS A 189 1.71 11.62 11.50
CA HIS A 189 0.74 10.56 11.85
C HIS A 189 1.10 9.22 11.22
N SER A 190 1.80 9.24 10.10
CA SER A 190 2.19 8.05 9.37
C SER A 190 3.33 7.24 10.01
N LYS A 191 4.07 7.80 10.98
CA LYS A 191 5.00 7.01 11.83
C LYS A 191 4.24 6.02 12.71
N GLN A 192 3.04 6.37 13.18
CA GLN A 192 2.20 5.48 13.97
C GLN A 192 1.47 4.43 13.13
N THR A 193 1.12 4.76 11.90
CA THR A 193 0.42 3.84 10.99
C THR A 193 1.34 2.94 10.17
N GLY A 194 2.66 3.20 10.11
CA GLY A 194 3.66 2.30 9.50
C GLY A 194 3.62 2.18 7.97
N GLY A 195 3.08 3.16 7.23
CA GLY A 195 3.02 3.09 5.76
C GLY A 195 4.33 3.47 5.06
N THR A 196 4.69 2.75 4.01
CA THR A 196 5.86 3.04 3.16
C THR A 196 5.61 4.19 2.17
N GLY A 197 4.34 4.48 1.84
CA GLY A 197 3.97 5.40 0.76
C GLY A 197 4.17 4.80 -0.64
N LEU A 198 4.38 3.50 -0.74
CA LEU A 198 4.56 2.79 -2.01
C LEU A 198 3.31 2.01 -2.44
N GLY A 199 2.44 1.62 -1.51
CA GLY A 199 1.30 0.74 -1.80
C GLY A 199 0.39 1.24 -2.92
N LEU A 200 -0.08 2.49 -2.88
CA LEU A 200 -0.93 3.03 -3.95
C LEU A 200 -0.17 3.27 -5.26
N SER A 201 1.14 3.51 -5.22
CA SER A 201 1.93 3.56 -6.45
C SER A 201 2.07 2.16 -7.10
N ILE A 202 2.12 1.09 -6.30
CA ILE A 202 2.06 -0.29 -6.79
C ILE A 202 0.70 -0.55 -7.44
N VAL A 203 -0.41 -0.16 -6.80
CA VAL A 203 -1.76 -0.24 -7.40
C VAL A 203 -1.80 0.42 -8.77
N LYS A 204 -1.31 1.66 -8.87
CA LYS A 204 -1.25 2.40 -10.12
C LYS A 204 -0.47 1.67 -11.20
N HIS A 205 0.72 1.15 -10.89
CA HIS A 205 1.53 0.39 -11.84
C HIS A 205 0.84 -0.89 -12.33
N VAL A 206 0.19 -1.63 -11.42
CA VAL A 206 -0.59 -2.83 -11.80
C VAL A 206 -1.72 -2.46 -12.76
N VAL A 207 -2.45 -1.40 -12.48
CA VAL A 207 -3.55 -0.94 -13.34
C VAL A 207 -3.02 -0.50 -14.71
N GLU A 208 -1.93 0.27 -14.75
CA GLU A 208 -1.26 0.68 -15.99
C GLU A 208 -0.74 -0.53 -16.79
N TYR A 209 -0.22 -1.58 -16.14
CA TYR A 209 0.22 -2.82 -16.78
C TYR A 209 -0.92 -3.52 -17.54
N TYR A 210 -2.16 -3.45 -17.02
CA TYR A 210 -3.35 -4.01 -17.68
C TYR A 210 -4.04 -3.02 -18.63
N GLY A 211 -3.51 -1.80 -18.80
CA GLY A 211 -4.10 -0.76 -19.67
C GLY A 211 -5.35 -0.13 -19.08
N GLY A 212 -5.57 -0.30 -17.78
CA GLY A 212 -6.71 0.21 -17.04
C GLY A 212 -6.55 1.65 -16.55
N TYR A 213 -7.50 2.09 -15.74
CA TYR A 213 -7.46 3.41 -15.09
C TYR A 213 -8.07 3.36 -13.68
N ILE A 214 -7.79 4.41 -12.90
CA ILE A 214 -8.23 4.54 -11.50
C ILE A 214 -9.06 5.81 -11.35
N GLU A 215 -10.20 5.69 -10.67
CA GLU A 215 -10.99 6.81 -10.18
C GLU A 215 -10.87 6.90 -8.66
N ILE A 216 -10.88 8.12 -8.12
CA ILE A 216 -10.90 8.36 -6.69
C ILE A 216 -12.03 9.32 -6.33
N HIS A 217 -12.83 8.94 -5.34
CA HIS A 217 -13.86 9.76 -4.74
C HIS A 217 -13.59 9.83 -3.24
N SER A 218 -13.16 10.98 -2.75
CA SER A 218 -12.81 11.12 -1.34
C SER A 218 -13.21 12.47 -0.79
N LYS A 219 -13.67 12.47 0.46
CA LYS A 219 -13.96 13.66 1.22
C LYS A 219 -13.48 13.49 2.65
N MET A 220 -12.85 14.54 3.17
CA MET A 220 -12.34 14.56 4.54
C MET A 220 -13.45 14.17 5.52
N GLU A 221 -13.10 13.30 6.48
CA GLU A 221 -13.97 12.79 7.53
C GLU A 221 -15.17 11.94 7.05
N GLU A 222 -15.35 11.74 5.74
CA GLU A 222 -16.41 10.89 5.18
C GLU A 222 -15.88 9.57 4.59
N GLY A 223 -14.57 9.51 4.27
CA GLY A 223 -13.91 8.32 3.74
C GLY A 223 -13.41 8.47 2.30
N THR A 224 -12.97 7.34 1.75
CA THR A 224 -12.40 7.27 0.40
C THR A 224 -12.99 6.08 -0.34
N GLU A 225 -13.27 6.26 -1.62
CA GLU A 225 -13.57 5.21 -2.57
C GLU A 225 -12.55 5.25 -3.70
N ILE A 226 -11.86 4.15 -3.94
CA ILE A 226 -10.97 3.95 -5.07
C ILE A 226 -11.60 2.91 -5.98
N VAL A 227 -11.81 3.27 -7.24
CA VAL A 227 -12.39 2.41 -8.27
C VAL A 227 -11.33 2.12 -9.32
N VAL A 228 -11.04 0.85 -9.53
CA VAL A 228 -10.10 0.35 -10.53
C VAL A 228 -10.88 -0.26 -11.67
N HIS A 229 -10.55 0.12 -12.89
CA HIS A 229 -11.06 -0.45 -14.14
C HIS A 229 -9.90 -1.15 -14.86
N LEU A 230 -10.07 -2.45 -15.17
CA LEU A 230 -9.05 -3.28 -15.83
C LEU A 230 -9.47 -3.64 -17.27
#